data_0c8ce3a6508abfceed14f97732ddcc19
#
_entry.id   0c8ce3a6508abfceed14f97732ddcc19
#
_cell.length_a   1.000
_cell.length_b   1.000
_cell.length_c   1.000
_cell.angle_alpha   90.00
_cell.angle_beta   90.00
_cell.angle_gamma   90.00
#
_symmetry.space_group_name_H-M   'P 1'
#
loop_
_entity.id
_entity.type
_entity.pdbx_description
1 polymer ?
#
loop_
_entity_poly.entity_id
_entity_poly.type
_entity_poly.pdbx_seq_one_letter_code
_entity_poly.pdbx_strand_id
1 'polypeptide(L)'
;MKSHMKVAIFSAGFILLICLGLGIGLRIHAVNEQALSIPLEKYDLHEEILLDGSFVTSSKEMTSGYSLTVNNVCLLSQNEYMKKYGEDSKISNDWNAKSIIEVEITIHNEGNSEGYLDVMGWRLVPKRGNEYFVVNSTLWQIGEPNAPGNTSALSLIPNSEYTVRIPFVRNVGEEDMFSEEIRDTDFSLVITDAPVKKEIGLSVSR
;
A
#
# COMPACT_ATOMS: atom_id res chain seq x y z
N MET A 1 66.14 1.67 -11.09
CA MET A 1 65.31 2.87 -11.13
C MET A 1 63.89 2.63 -11.68
N LYS A 2 63.66 1.94 -12.82
CA LYS A 2 62.31 1.69 -13.40
C LYS A 2 61.39 0.82 -12.54
N SER A 3 61.92 -0.11 -11.70
CA SER A 3 61.11 -1.00 -10.85
C SER A 3 60.45 -0.26 -9.68
N HIS A 4 61.20 0.58 -8.97
CA HIS A 4 60.71 1.34 -7.83
C HIS A 4 59.64 2.35 -8.20
N MET A 5 59.74 2.95 -9.41
CA MET A 5 58.72 3.88 -9.91
C MET A 5 57.37 3.20 -10.20
N LYS A 6 57.37 1.95 -10.71
CA LYS A 6 56.15 1.19 -10.92
C LYS A 6 55.46 0.85 -9.59
N VAL A 7 56.23 0.40 -8.60
CA VAL A 7 55.69 0.09 -7.27
C VAL A 7 55.05 1.35 -6.64
N ALA A 8 55.74 2.50 -6.72
CA ALA A 8 55.20 3.76 -6.18
C ALA A 8 53.88 4.19 -6.85
N ILE A 9 53.76 4.02 -8.17
CA ILE A 9 52.54 4.33 -8.92
C ILE A 9 51.39 3.38 -8.51
N PHE A 10 51.66 2.07 -8.38
CA PHE A 10 50.64 1.10 -7.92
C PHE A 10 50.20 1.38 -6.49
N SER A 11 51.13 1.71 -5.58
CA SER A 11 50.79 2.04 -4.20
C SER A 11 49.95 3.34 -4.10
N ALA A 12 50.30 4.37 -4.88
CA ALA A 12 49.50 5.60 -4.93
C ALA A 12 48.10 5.38 -5.49
N GLY A 13 47.96 4.56 -6.54
CA GLY A 13 46.66 4.19 -7.13
C GLY A 13 45.80 3.40 -6.12
N PHE A 14 46.40 2.50 -5.37
CA PHE A 14 45.68 1.72 -4.35
C PHE A 14 45.21 2.59 -3.18
N ILE A 15 46.04 3.51 -2.70
CA ILE A 15 45.68 4.47 -1.65
C ILE A 15 44.51 5.35 -2.14
N LEU A 16 44.56 5.83 -3.38
CA LEU A 16 43.48 6.64 -3.96
C LEU A 16 42.16 5.88 -4.00
N LEU A 17 42.16 4.61 -4.39
CA LEU A 17 40.98 3.77 -4.40
C LEU A 17 40.40 3.56 -2.99
N ILE A 18 41.25 3.36 -1.98
CA ILE A 18 40.81 3.25 -0.59
C ILE A 18 40.17 4.58 -0.14
N CYS A 19 40.80 5.72 -0.41
CA CYS A 19 40.25 7.02 -0.03
C CYS A 19 38.92 7.32 -0.72
N LEU A 20 38.77 6.96 -2.00
CA LEU A 20 37.49 7.07 -2.72
C LEU A 20 36.41 6.17 -2.11
N GLY A 21 36.75 4.92 -1.81
CA GLY A 21 35.83 3.97 -1.18
C GLY A 21 35.35 4.47 0.20
N LEU A 22 36.24 4.96 1.03
CA LEU A 22 35.94 5.56 2.33
C LEU A 22 35.08 6.83 2.18
N GLY A 23 35.42 7.70 1.23
CA GLY A 23 34.64 8.91 0.98
C GLY A 23 33.21 8.62 0.53
N ILE A 24 33.02 7.62 -0.34
CA ILE A 24 31.67 7.15 -0.77
C ILE A 24 30.92 6.55 0.41
N GLY A 25 31.56 5.68 1.20
CA GLY A 25 30.96 5.07 2.37
C GLY A 25 30.48 6.09 3.40
N LEU A 26 31.33 7.08 3.72
CA LEU A 26 30.97 8.17 4.64
C LEU A 26 29.81 9.01 4.10
N ARG A 27 29.79 9.28 2.79
CA ARG A 27 28.69 10.05 2.16
C ARG A 27 27.37 9.28 2.19
N ILE A 28 27.40 7.97 1.89
CA ILE A 28 26.21 7.12 1.98
C ILE A 28 25.68 7.11 3.42
N HIS A 29 26.57 6.95 4.40
CA HIS A 29 26.19 6.96 5.82
C HIS A 29 25.55 8.31 6.21
N ALA A 30 26.19 9.42 5.89
CA ALA A 30 25.67 10.75 6.19
C ALA A 30 24.31 11.04 5.52
N VAL A 31 24.10 10.57 4.27
CA VAL A 31 22.81 10.71 3.58
C VAL A 31 21.75 9.84 4.25
N ASN A 32 22.09 8.61 4.64
CA ASN A 32 21.14 7.74 5.32
C ASN A 32 20.76 8.24 6.73
N GLU A 33 21.69 8.86 7.46
CA GLU A 33 21.40 9.51 8.75
C GLU A 33 20.50 10.75 8.62
N GLN A 34 20.58 11.44 7.47
CA GLN A 34 19.74 12.59 7.17
C GLN A 34 18.41 12.20 6.52
N ALA A 35 18.24 10.93 6.16
CA ALA A 35 16.97 10.45 5.63
C ALA A 35 15.89 10.64 6.72
N LEU A 36 14.86 11.42 6.40
CA LEU A 36 13.72 11.61 7.27
C LEU A 36 13.07 10.24 7.49
N SER A 37 13.17 9.70 8.70
CA SER A 37 12.40 8.52 9.09
C SER A 37 10.95 8.95 9.25
N ILE A 38 10.09 8.52 8.35
CA ILE A 38 8.65 8.70 8.49
C ILE A 38 8.20 7.84 9.69
N PRO A 39 7.55 8.43 10.70
CA PRO A 39 7.00 7.66 11.81
C PRO A 39 6.06 6.57 11.28
N LEU A 40 6.17 5.37 11.86
CA LEU A 40 5.35 4.21 11.51
C LEU A 40 4.46 3.85 12.70
N GLU A 41 3.15 3.85 12.48
CA GLU A 41 2.14 3.33 13.40
C GLU A 41 1.58 2.03 12.83
N LYS A 42 1.44 1.03 13.71
CA LYS A 42 0.90 -0.29 13.36
C LYS A 42 -0.33 -0.57 14.19
N TYR A 43 -1.32 -1.10 13.52
CA TYR A 43 -2.64 -1.41 14.09
C TYR A 43 -2.99 -2.86 13.81
N ASP A 44 -3.87 -3.40 14.62
CA ASP A 44 -4.46 -4.71 14.44
C ASP A 44 -5.85 -4.62 13.80
N LEU A 45 -6.36 -5.77 13.35
CA LEU A 45 -7.72 -5.89 12.84
C LEU A 45 -8.72 -5.45 13.92
N HIS A 46 -9.76 -4.71 13.54
CA HIS A 46 -10.80 -4.13 14.39
C HIS A 46 -10.35 -2.95 15.29
N GLU A 47 -9.12 -2.51 15.18
CA GLU A 47 -8.66 -1.31 15.87
C GLU A 47 -9.06 -0.06 15.09
N GLU A 48 -9.54 0.97 15.77
CA GLU A 48 -9.85 2.26 15.15
C GLU A 48 -8.58 3.06 14.88
N ILE A 49 -8.48 3.59 13.67
CA ILE A 49 -7.31 4.31 13.19
C ILE A 49 -7.70 5.74 12.86
N LEU A 50 -7.24 6.68 13.64
CA LEU A 50 -7.38 8.10 13.35
C LEU A 50 -6.39 8.49 12.26
N LEU A 51 -6.83 9.15 11.19
CA LEU A 51 -5.92 9.55 10.10
C LEU A 51 -5.10 10.80 10.42
N ASP A 52 -5.65 11.72 11.23
CA ASP A 52 -4.97 12.90 11.78
C ASP A 52 -4.22 13.75 10.73
N GLY A 53 -4.78 13.86 9.54
CA GLY A 53 -4.14 14.57 8.43
C GLY A 53 -3.08 13.76 7.69
N SER A 54 -2.85 12.48 8.07
CA SER A 54 -1.97 11.59 7.31
C SER A 54 -2.66 11.13 6.02
N PHE A 55 -1.90 11.03 4.93
CA PHE A 55 -2.40 10.80 3.58
C PHE A 55 -1.54 9.76 2.85
N VAL A 56 -2.05 9.19 1.77
CA VAL A 56 -1.30 8.23 0.95
C VAL A 56 -0.65 8.89 -0.26
N THR A 57 -1.37 9.74 -0.98
CA THR A 57 -0.89 10.33 -2.23
C THR A 57 -0.54 11.81 -2.08
N SER A 58 -1.37 12.59 -1.39
CA SER A 58 -1.21 14.04 -1.33
C SER A 58 -1.82 14.65 -0.07
N SER A 59 -1.16 15.67 0.48
CA SER A 59 -1.70 16.48 1.57
C SER A 59 -3.04 17.17 1.24
N LYS A 60 -3.44 17.19 -0.04
CA LYS A 60 -4.75 17.68 -0.48
C LYS A 60 -5.90 16.76 -0.08
N GLU A 61 -5.62 15.55 0.38
CA GLU A 61 -6.62 14.64 0.92
C GLU A 61 -7.31 15.20 2.17
N MET A 62 -6.58 16.01 2.97
CA MET A 62 -7.11 16.69 4.17
C MET A 62 -7.88 15.74 5.09
N THR A 63 -7.25 14.68 5.51
CA THR A 63 -7.88 13.53 6.21
C THR A 63 -8.16 13.75 7.71
N SER A 64 -7.86 14.95 8.26
CA SER A 64 -8.19 15.26 9.66
C SER A 64 -9.69 15.10 9.92
N GLY A 65 -10.07 14.41 11.00
CA GLY A 65 -11.45 14.08 11.30
C GLY A 65 -11.97 12.80 10.61
N TYR A 66 -11.15 12.16 9.76
CA TYR A 66 -11.44 10.82 9.29
C TYR A 66 -10.80 9.77 10.20
N SER A 67 -11.55 8.72 10.49
CA SER A 67 -11.05 7.48 11.06
C SER A 67 -11.56 6.28 10.27
N LEU A 68 -10.91 5.13 10.46
CA LEU A 68 -11.35 3.89 9.84
C LEU A 68 -11.08 2.69 10.73
N THR A 69 -11.89 1.64 10.52
CA THR A 69 -11.73 0.33 11.16
C THR A 69 -11.83 -0.76 10.10
N VAL A 70 -10.86 -1.66 10.04
CA VAL A 70 -10.94 -2.85 9.18
C VAL A 70 -11.76 -3.91 9.90
N ASN A 71 -12.90 -4.28 9.30
CA ASN A 71 -13.85 -5.22 9.90
C ASN A 71 -13.57 -6.66 9.52
N ASN A 72 -13.22 -6.89 8.24
CA ASN A 72 -13.05 -8.23 7.70
C ASN A 72 -12.11 -8.25 6.51
N VAL A 73 -11.48 -9.41 6.28
CA VAL A 73 -10.64 -9.69 5.13
C VAL A 73 -10.98 -11.07 4.60
N CYS A 74 -11.29 -11.19 3.33
CA CYS A 74 -11.55 -12.48 2.72
C CYS A 74 -10.87 -12.64 1.37
N LEU A 75 -10.58 -13.90 1.02
CA LEU A 75 -10.03 -14.29 -0.27
C LEU A 75 -11.15 -14.82 -1.14
N LEU A 76 -11.32 -14.25 -2.31
CA LEU A 76 -12.32 -14.63 -3.31
C LEU A 76 -11.61 -14.97 -4.62
N SER A 77 -12.10 -15.96 -5.33
CA SER A 77 -11.85 -16.10 -6.76
C SER A 77 -12.64 -15.04 -7.53
N GLN A 78 -12.24 -14.75 -8.75
CA GLN A 78 -13.01 -13.87 -9.63
C GLN A 78 -14.46 -14.33 -9.79
N ASN A 79 -14.67 -15.65 -9.94
CA ASN A 79 -16.02 -16.20 -10.08
C ASN A 79 -16.88 -16.00 -8.82
N GLU A 80 -16.29 -16.16 -7.63
CA GLU A 80 -16.98 -15.89 -6.36
C GLU A 80 -17.32 -14.39 -6.22
N TYR A 81 -16.41 -13.51 -6.58
CA TYR A 81 -16.63 -12.07 -6.56
C TYR A 81 -17.74 -11.65 -7.53
N MET A 82 -17.67 -12.13 -8.78
CA MET A 82 -18.69 -11.84 -9.79
C MET A 82 -20.07 -12.41 -9.44
N LYS A 83 -20.13 -13.61 -8.86
CA LYS A 83 -21.37 -14.17 -8.34
C LYS A 83 -21.96 -13.36 -7.18
N LYS A 84 -21.08 -12.78 -6.34
CA LYS A 84 -21.52 -11.98 -5.17
C LYS A 84 -22.03 -10.59 -5.57
N TYR A 85 -21.42 -9.97 -6.59
CA TYR A 85 -21.65 -8.55 -6.91
C TYR A 85 -21.98 -8.28 -8.38
N GLY A 86 -21.69 -9.19 -9.28
CA GLY A 86 -21.62 -8.93 -10.72
C GLY A 86 -22.78 -9.51 -11.55
N GLU A 87 -23.81 -10.09 -10.93
CA GLU A 87 -24.91 -10.74 -11.69
C GLU A 87 -25.61 -9.80 -12.68
N ASP A 88 -25.64 -8.50 -12.39
CA ASP A 88 -26.19 -7.45 -13.26
C ASP A 88 -25.14 -6.65 -14.05
N SER A 89 -23.84 -6.97 -13.88
CA SER A 89 -22.80 -6.17 -14.52
C SER A 89 -22.62 -6.54 -15.99
N LYS A 90 -22.69 -5.53 -16.86
CA LYS A 90 -22.35 -5.66 -18.30
C LYS A 90 -20.84 -5.57 -18.57
N ILE A 91 -20.01 -5.67 -17.55
CA ILE A 91 -18.56 -5.53 -17.66
C ILE A 91 -17.99 -6.83 -18.20
N SER A 92 -17.23 -6.75 -19.30
CA SER A 92 -16.66 -7.93 -19.95
C SER A 92 -15.71 -8.70 -19.04
N ASN A 93 -15.74 -10.02 -19.13
CA ASN A 93 -14.93 -10.97 -18.36
C ASN A 93 -13.45 -11.00 -18.79
N ASP A 94 -12.90 -9.98 -19.43
CA ASP A 94 -11.51 -9.95 -19.93
C ASP A 94 -10.47 -9.82 -18.79
N TRP A 95 -10.93 -9.83 -17.56
CA TRP A 95 -10.10 -9.77 -16.37
C TRP A 95 -9.80 -11.17 -15.83
N ASN A 96 -8.53 -11.52 -15.81
CA ASN A 96 -8.03 -12.80 -15.28
C ASN A 96 -7.48 -12.71 -13.86
N ALA A 97 -8.10 -11.94 -12.97
CA ALA A 97 -7.70 -11.95 -11.57
C ALA A 97 -8.08 -13.30 -10.94
N LYS A 98 -7.11 -14.20 -10.73
CA LYS A 98 -7.36 -15.50 -10.11
C LYS A 98 -7.74 -15.40 -8.65
N SER A 99 -7.22 -14.35 -7.98
CA SER A 99 -7.42 -14.11 -6.55
C SER A 99 -7.69 -12.64 -6.27
N ILE A 100 -8.72 -12.38 -5.49
CA ILE A 100 -9.14 -11.05 -5.03
C ILE A 100 -9.11 -11.09 -3.51
N ILE A 101 -8.35 -10.19 -2.88
CA ILE A 101 -8.40 -9.98 -1.45
C ILE A 101 -9.39 -8.83 -1.21
N GLU A 102 -10.55 -9.16 -0.68
CA GLU A 102 -11.57 -8.19 -0.32
C GLU A 102 -11.39 -7.76 1.12
N VAL A 103 -11.27 -6.46 1.35
CA VAL A 103 -11.15 -5.86 2.69
C VAL A 103 -12.39 -5.03 2.96
N GLU A 104 -13.12 -5.36 4.03
CA GLU A 104 -14.27 -4.57 4.49
C GLU A 104 -13.82 -3.55 5.53
N ILE A 105 -14.11 -2.28 5.28
CA ILE A 105 -13.65 -1.16 6.07
C ILE A 105 -14.82 -0.24 6.39
N THR A 106 -15.03 0.07 7.67
CA THR A 106 -15.91 1.17 8.08
C THR A 106 -15.09 2.43 8.20
N ILE A 107 -15.55 3.49 7.57
CA ILE A 107 -14.94 4.81 7.54
C ILE A 107 -15.88 5.78 8.23
N HIS A 108 -15.36 6.55 9.18
CA HIS A 108 -16.08 7.63 9.86
C HIS A 108 -15.54 8.98 9.43
N ASN A 109 -16.43 9.95 9.31
CA ASN A 109 -16.07 11.34 9.11
C ASN A 109 -16.62 12.17 10.28
N GLU A 110 -15.75 12.63 11.15
CA GLU A 110 -16.07 13.46 12.31
C GLU A 110 -15.89 14.95 11.96
N GLY A 111 -16.89 15.48 11.23
CA GLY A 111 -16.99 16.93 10.97
C GLY A 111 -16.15 17.48 9.82
N ASN A 112 -15.42 16.68 9.07
CA ASN A 112 -14.63 17.14 7.92
C ASN A 112 -15.53 17.39 6.70
N SER A 113 -15.53 18.62 6.17
CA SER A 113 -16.36 19.03 5.03
C SER A 113 -15.59 19.15 3.70
N GLU A 114 -14.26 19.01 3.72
CA GLU A 114 -13.39 19.31 2.57
C GLU A 114 -12.52 18.13 2.15
N GLY A 115 -12.26 17.19 3.07
CA GLY A 115 -11.35 16.07 2.85
C GLY A 115 -11.96 14.90 2.09
N TYR A 116 -11.06 14.04 1.64
CA TYR A 116 -11.39 12.77 1.01
C TYR A 116 -10.29 11.75 1.29
N LEU A 117 -10.56 10.48 1.00
CA LEU A 117 -9.59 9.38 1.08
C LEU A 117 -9.25 8.92 -0.32
N ASP A 118 -7.97 8.95 -0.70
CA ASP A 118 -7.50 8.35 -1.95
C ASP A 118 -7.30 6.84 -1.79
N VAL A 119 -8.42 6.12 -1.85
CA VAL A 119 -8.46 4.66 -1.66
C VAL A 119 -7.65 3.93 -2.72
N MET A 120 -7.49 4.51 -3.92
CA MET A 120 -6.68 3.89 -4.99
C MET A 120 -5.18 3.87 -4.67
N GLY A 121 -4.72 4.71 -3.76
CA GLY A 121 -3.35 4.69 -3.26
C GLY A 121 -3.10 3.60 -2.20
N TRP A 122 -4.14 2.98 -1.65
CA TRP A 122 -4.00 1.92 -0.65
C TRP A 122 -3.45 0.64 -1.27
N ARG A 123 -2.67 -0.09 -0.50
CA ARG A 123 -2.04 -1.32 -0.97
C ARG A 123 -1.86 -2.35 0.12
N LEU A 124 -1.98 -3.61 -0.25
CA LEU A 124 -1.63 -4.74 0.61
C LEU A 124 -0.21 -5.19 0.27
N VAL A 125 0.65 -5.18 1.27
CA VAL A 125 2.05 -5.60 1.15
C VAL A 125 2.22 -6.89 1.93
N PRO A 126 2.57 -8.02 1.27
CA PRO A 126 2.82 -9.27 1.97
C PRO A 126 4.08 -9.14 2.82
N LYS A 127 4.10 -9.78 3.99
CA LYS A 127 5.29 -9.82 4.87
C LYS A 127 6.49 -10.53 4.23
N ARG A 128 6.25 -11.34 3.21
CA ARG A 128 7.27 -12.06 2.44
C ARG A 128 7.06 -11.85 0.96
N GLY A 129 8.12 -11.59 0.21
CA GLY A 129 8.06 -11.32 -1.22
C GLY A 129 8.24 -9.84 -1.56
N ASN A 130 8.33 -9.53 -2.85
CA ASN A 130 8.56 -8.18 -3.38
C ASN A 130 7.33 -7.63 -4.12
N GLU A 131 6.20 -8.30 -4.03
CA GLU A 131 4.99 -7.96 -4.74
C GLU A 131 4.01 -7.27 -3.79
N TYR A 132 3.08 -6.53 -4.35
CA TYR A 132 2.00 -5.91 -3.59
C TYR A 132 0.70 -5.97 -4.38
N PHE A 133 -0.41 -5.85 -3.65
CA PHE A 133 -1.74 -5.85 -4.21
C PHE A 133 -2.28 -4.42 -4.19
N VAL A 134 -2.95 -4.05 -5.26
CA VAL A 134 -3.52 -2.71 -5.45
C VAL A 134 -5.04 -2.79 -5.57
N VAL A 135 -5.70 -1.71 -5.27
CA VAL A 135 -7.15 -1.59 -5.46
C VAL A 135 -7.48 -1.69 -6.94
N ASN A 136 -8.43 -2.55 -7.28
CA ASN A 136 -8.95 -2.66 -8.62
C ASN A 136 -10.21 -1.82 -8.81
N SER A 137 -10.09 -0.74 -9.56
CA SER A 137 -11.21 0.21 -9.76
C SER A 137 -12.41 -0.42 -10.47
N THR A 138 -12.21 -1.35 -11.39
CA THR A 138 -13.30 -2.01 -12.12
C THR A 138 -14.08 -2.93 -11.20
N LEU A 139 -13.40 -3.79 -10.43
CA LEU A 139 -14.04 -4.64 -9.44
C LEU A 139 -14.73 -3.81 -8.36
N TRP A 140 -14.09 -2.73 -7.90
CA TRP A 140 -14.71 -1.85 -6.92
C TRP A 140 -16.01 -1.23 -7.43
N GLN A 141 -16.05 -0.74 -8.67
CA GLN A 141 -17.30 -0.23 -9.27
C GLN A 141 -18.41 -1.27 -9.36
N ILE A 142 -18.04 -2.54 -9.52
CA ILE A 142 -18.99 -3.66 -9.52
C ILE A 142 -19.51 -3.89 -8.10
N GLY A 143 -18.60 -3.98 -7.11
CA GLY A 143 -18.95 -4.28 -5.73
C GLY A 143 -19.61 -3.12 -4.98
N GLU A 144 -19.23 -1.89 -5.30
CA GLU A 144 -19.66 -0.67 -4.61
C GLU A 144 -20.10 0.42 -5.60
N PRO A 145 -21.15 0.19 -6.41
CA PRO A 145 -21.59 1.12 -7.46
C PRO A 145 -22.09 2.47 -6.90
N ASN A 146 -22.42 2.51 -5.61
CA ASN A 146 -22.96 3.69 -4.92
C ASN A 146 -21.98 4.28 -3.89
N ALA A 147 -20.71 3.91 -3.96
CA ALA A 147 -19.71 4.46 -3.03
C ALA A 147 -19.69 6.00 -3.11
N PRO A 148 -19.66 6.71 -1.95
CA PRO A 148 -19.69 8.16 -1.92
C PRO A 148 -18.40 8.75 -2.50
N GLY A 149 -18.53 9.70 -3.43
CA GLY A 149 -17.41 10.32 -4.15
C GLY A 149 -17.26 9.78 -5.57
N ASN A 150 -16.03 9.56 -5.98
CA ASN A 150 -15.72 8.93 -7.27
C ASN A 150 -14.85 7.67 -7.05
N THR A 151 -14.50 6.99 -8.12
CA THR A 151 -13.73 5.73 -8.07
C THR A 151 -12.31 5.86 -7.49
N SER A 152 -11.80 7.06 -7.28
CA SER A 152 -10.47 7.29 -6.71
C SER A 152 -10.52 8.00 -5.36
N ALA A 153 -11.54 8.82 -5.12
CA ALA A 153 -11.66 9.64 -3.93
C ALA A 153 -12.99 9.34 -3.21
N LEU A 154 -12.89 8.78 -2.02
CA LEU A 154 -14.05 8.52 -1.18
C LEU A 154 -14.23 9.69 -0.22
N SER A 155 -15.36 10.41 -0.34
CA SER A 155 -15.68 11.57 0.47
C SER A 155 -17.02 11.36 1.18
N LEU A 156 -17.02 11.45 2.50
CA LEU A 156 -18.21 11.28 3.33
C LEU A 156 -18.77 12.63 3.76
N ILE A 157 -20.09 12.67 3.90
CA ILE A 157 -20.78 13.80 4.53
C ILE A 157 -20.27 13.93 5.98
N PRO A 158 -20.06 15.17 6.49
CA PRO A 158 -19.68 15.36 7.89
C PRO A 158 -20.61 14.65 8.87
N ASN A 159 -20.03 14.05 9.90
CA ASN A 159 -20.73 13.27 10.95
C ASN A 159 -21.49 12.05 10.38
N SER A 160 -20.91 11.39 9.41
CA SER A 160 -21.45 10.14 8.85
C SER A 160 -20.41 9.03 8.83
N GLU A 161 -20.91 7.82 8.62
CA GLU A 161 -20.09 6.63 8.42
C GLU A 161 -20.50 5.88 7.14
N TYR A 162 -19.56 5.14 6.58
CA TYR A 162 -19.81 4.28 5.44
C TYR A 162 -18.93 3.05 5.50
N THR A 163 -19.54 1.87 5.31
CA THR A 163 -18.79 0.62 5.20
C THR A 163 -18.60 0.28 3.72
N VAL A 164 -17.35 0.16 3.31
CA VAL A 164 -16.95 -0.14 1.94
C VAL A 164 -16.20 -1.47 1.86
N ARG A 165 -16.36 -2.19 0.75
CA ARG A 165 -15.61 -3.41 0.42
C ARG A 165 -14.66 -3.14 -0.71
N ILE A 166 -13.38 -3.21 -0.43
CA ILE A 166 -12.31 -2.82 -1.36
C ILE A 166 -11.62 -4.07 -1.89
N PRO A 167 -11.69 -4.32 -3.21
CA PRO A 167 -11.05 -5.45 -3.84
C PRO A 167 -9.60 -5.12 -4.21
N PHE A 168 -8.66 -5.86 -3.65
CA PHE A 168 -7.25 -5.79 -4.01
C PHE A 168 -6.86 -6.95 -4.91
N VAL A 169 -6.10 -6.64 -5.95
CA VAL A 169 -5.54 -7.62 -6.89
C VAL A 169 -4.04 -7.43 -7.01
N ARG A 170 -3.34 -8.44 -7.45
CA ARG A 170 -1.89 -8.38 -7.65
C ARG A 170 -1.53 -7.33 -8.71
N ASN A 171 -0.48 -6.55 -8.46
CA ASN A 171 -0.04 -5.45 -9.33
C ASN A 171 0.82 -5.89 -10.53
N VAL A 172 1.20 -7.16 -10.64
CA VAL A 172 2.18 -7.61 -11.66
C VAL A 172 1.71 -8.84 -12.41
N GLY A 173 1.69 -8.73 -13.75
CA GLY A 173 1.83 -9.81 -14.72
C GLY A 173 0.69 -10.82 -14.80
N GLU A 174 0.79 -11.66 -15.84
CA GLU A 174 -0.19 -12.69 -16.19
C GLU A 174 -0.19 -13.92 -15.24
N GLU A 175 0.84 -14.06 -14.40
CA GLU A 175 0.96 -15.15 -13.44
C GLU A 175 0.49 -14.68 -12.05
N ASP A 176 -0.78 -14.88 -11.79
CA ASP A 176 -1.40 -14.61 -10.50
C ASP A 176 -0.98 -15.66 -9.47
N MET A 177 -0.68 -15.24 -8.23
CA MET A 177 -0.44 -16.17 -7.13
C MET A 177 -1.69 -17.03 -6.92
N PHE A 178 -1.51 -18.34 -6.76
CA PHE A 178 -2.61 -19.21 -6.44
C PHE A 178 -3.17 -18.91 -5.05
N SER A 179 -4.47 -19.10 -4.89
CA SER A 179 -5.18 -18.86 -3.63
C SER A 179 -4.56 -19.58 -2.42
N GLU A 180 -3.86 -20.70 -2.63
CA GLU A 180 -3.17 -21.44 -1.57
C GLU A 180 -1.91 -20.74 -1.05
N GLU A 181 -1.16 -20.06 -1.90
CA GLU A 181 0.02 -19.26 -1.50
C GLU A 181 -0.38 -17.99 -0.73
N ILE A 182 -1.54 -17.44 -1.04
CA ILE A 182 -2.06 -16.23 -0.39
C ILE A 182 -2.61 -16.56 1.00
N ARG A 183 -3.23 -17.71 1.20
CA ARG A 183 -3.91 -18.09 2.46
C ARG A 183 -3.02 -18.11 3.70
N ASP A 184 -1.75 -18.46 3.54
CA ASP A 184 -0.80 -18.56 4.65
C ASP A 184 0.11 -17.32 4.73
N THR A 185 -0.31 -16.24 4.05
CA THR A 185 0.47 -15.01 3.98
C THR A 185 -0.16 -13.93 4.85
N ASP A 186 0.63 -13.38 5.76
CA ASP A 186 0.29 -12.15 6.45
C ASP A 186 0.57 -10.94 5.56
N PHE A 187 -0.29 -9.95 5.63
CA PHE A 187 -0.20 -8.69 4.90
C PHE A 187 -0.15 -7.50 5.84
N SER A 188 0.39 -6.40 5.36
CA SER A 188 0.16 -5.07 5.90
C SER A 188 -0.68 -4.26 4.91
N LEU A 189 -1.86 -3.81 5.31
CA LEU A 189 -2.62 -2.81 4.57
C LEU A 189 -2.03 -1.44 4.88
N VAL A 190 -1.43 -0.81 3.89
CA VAL A 190 -0.89 0.55 3.98
C VAL A 190 -1.98 1.53 3.58
N ILE A 191 -2.40 2.38 4.50
CA ILE A 191 -3.47 3.37 4.33
C ILE A 191 -2.98 4.81 4.24
N THR A 192 -1.82 5.11 4.84
CA THR A 192 -1.15 6.40 4.70
C THR A 192 0.35 6.22 4.57
N ASP A 193 1.03 7.16 3.89
CA ASP A 193 2.48 7.18 3.72
C ASP A 193 3.14 8.38 4.41
N ALA A 194 2.42 9.49 4.61
CA ALA A 194 2.95 10.71 5.20
C ALA A 194 1.85 11.56 5.88
N PRO A 195 2.18 12.42 6.85
CA PRO A 195 3.44 12.53 7.55
C PRO A 195 3.73 11.34 8.47
N VAL A 196 2.71 10.56 8.82
CA VAL A 196 2.80 9.31 9.58
C VAL A 196 2.34 8.17 8.68
N LYS A 197 3.17 7.15 8.55
CA LYS A 197 2.78 5.92 7.86
C LYS A 197 1.93 5.06 8.80
N LYS A 198 0.73 4.69 8.35
CA LYS A 198 -0.19 3.86 9.12
C LYS A 198 -0.44 2.54 8.39
N GLU A 199 -0.21 1.44 9.09
CA GLU A 199 -0.32 0.09 8.54
C GLU A 199 -1.17 -0.79 9.46
N ILE A 200 -1.99 -1.65 8.87
CA ILE A 200 -2.82 -2.64 9.59
C ILE A 200 -2.32 -4.03 9.25
N GLY A 201 -2.03 -4.82 10.29
CA GLY A 201 -1.70 -6.24 10.14
C GLY A 201 -2.94 -7.05 9.79
N LEU A 202 -2.89 -7.80 8.69
CA LEU A 202 -3.99 -8.62 8.20
C LEU A 202 -3.54 -10.05 7.95
N SER A 203 -4.40 -11.01 8.28
CA SER A 203 -4.25 -12.41 7.89
C SER A 203 -5.46 -12.81 7.05
N VAL A 204 -5.21 -13.34 5.87
CA VAL A 204 -6.29 -13.71 4.94
C VAL A 204 -6.84 -15.06 5.34
N SER A 205 -8.12 -15.09 5.72
CA SER A 205 -8.91 -16.32 5.91
C SER A 205 -9.91 -16.49 4.78
N ARG A 206 -10.36 -17.73 4.56
CA ARG A 206 -11.42 -18.04 3.60
C ARG A 206 -12.78 -18.00 4.28
#